data_5397810972a1147b585add39ee117d45
#
_entry.id   5397810972a1147b585add39ee117d45
#
_cell.length_a   1.000
_cell.length_b   1.000
_cell.length_c   1.000
_cell.angle_alpha   90.00
_cell.angle_beta   90.00
_cell.angle_gamma   90.00
#
_symmetry.space_group_name_H-M   'P 1'
#
loop_
_entity.id
_entity.type
_entity.pdbx_description
1 polymer ?
#
loop_
_entity_poly.entity_id
_entity_poly.type
_entity_poly.pdbx_seq_one_letter_code
_entity_poly.pdbx_strand_id
1 'polypeptide(L)'
;RHPGTTLAFNEIEQDGITYVDTPGIELSHDMLMEVKESDLKTIVPDHAVKPIVYQLYNNQSFMIGGLARIELGVEGNAGCVFYMSDALKIHRTKTANADEQWQKHYGELFRPVPLKNHFKKYETHKRSDKMDIVIDGLGWVCLSGSIGHASVYVPENVSITFRKAMI
;
A
#
# COMPACT_ATOMS: atom_id res chain seq x y z
N ARG A 1 -18.40 -4.54 2.79
CA ARG A 1 -18.61 -3.55 1.72
C ARG A 1 -17.98 -4.07 0.44
N HIS A 2 -18.73 -4.11 -0.65
CA HIS A 2 -18.20 -4.55 -1.92
C HIS A 2 -17.43 -3.42 -2.61
N PRO A 3 -16.28 -3.72 -3.25
CA PRO A 3 -15.52 -2.74 -4.01
C PRO A 3 -16.35 -2.16 -5.16
N GLY A 4 -16.16 -0.89 -5.44
CA GLY A 4 -16.82 -0.22 -6.56
C GLY A 4 -18.30 0.12 -6.34
N THR A 5 -18.82 0.01 -5.13
CA THR A 5 -20.22 0.31 -4.84
C THR A 5 -20.42 1.79 -4.54
N THR A 6 -21.20 2.46 -5.39
CA THR A 6 -21.66 3.82 -5.19
C THR A 6 -23.16 3.79 -4.97
N LEU A 7 -23.63 4.33 -3.84
CA LEU A 7 -25.05 4.26 -3.44
C LEU A 7 -25.89 5.40 -4.02
N ALA A 8 -25.26 6.48 -4.46
CA ALA A 8 -25.94 7.64 -5.02
C ALA A 8 -25.06 8.33 -6.06
N PHE A 9 -25.68 9.11 -6.94
CA PHE A 9 -24.95 9.97 -7.87
C PHE A 9 -24.32 11.13 -7.10
N ASN A 10 -23.05 11.35 -7.32
CA ASN A 10 -22.35 12.53 -6.84
C ASN A 10 -22.09 13.46 -8.01
N GLU A 11 -22.52 14.71 -7.90
CA GLU A 11 -22.25 15.74 -8.89
C GLU A 11 -21.15 16.65 -8.39
N ILE A 12 -20.15 16.88 -9.22
CA ILE A 12 -19.05 17.80 -8.96
C ILE A 12 -19.01 18.80 -10.10
N GLU A 13 -19.12 20.08 -9.78
CA GLU A 13 -18.99 21.16 -10.76
C GLU A 13 -17.60 21.76 -10.68
N GLN A 14 -16.88 21.76 -11.80
CA GLN A 14 -15.56 22.35 -11.92
C GLN A 14 -15.42 23.01 -13.30
N ASP A 15 -14.97 24.24 -13.32
CA ASP A 15 -14.76 25.04 -14.54
C ASP A 15 -15.99 25.07 -15.48
N GLY A 16 -17.20 25.11 -14.88
CA GLY A 16 -18.45 25.13 -15.63
C GLY A 16 -18.85 23.78 -16.21
N ILE A 17 -18.17 22.71 -15.86
CA ILE A 17 -18.48 21.35 -16.28
C ILE A 17 -18.98 20.57 -15.07
N THR A 18 -20.13 19.91 -15.22
CA THR A 18 -20.66 19.02 -14.19
C THR A 18 -20.19 17.61 -14.45
N TYR A 19 -19.51 17.03 -13.47
CA TYR A 19 -19.11 15.62 -13.48
C TYR A 19 -20.10 14.83 -12.63
N VAL A 20 -20.54 13.70 -13.14
CA VAL A 20 -21.47 12.81 -12.43
C VAL A 20 -20.79 11.49 -12.17
N ASP A 21 -20.69 11.12 -10.88
CA ASP A 21 -20.24 9.79 -10.49
C ASP A 21 -21.41 8.82 -10.60
N THR A 22 -21.27 7.83 -11.47
CA THR A 22 -22.33 6.88 -11.75
C THR A 22 -22.25 5.68 -10.83
N PRO A 23 -23.34 5.29 -10.13
CA PRO A 23 -23.35 4.12 -9.28
C PRO A 23 -22.89 2.85 -10.00
N GLY A 24 -22.02 2.09 -9.35
CA GLY A 24 -21.51 0.83 -9.88
C GLY A 24 -20.44 0.95 -10.95
N ILE A 25 -20.06 2.18 -11.35
CA ILE A 25 -18.91 2.38 -12.21
C ILE A 25 -17.65 2.30 -11.36
N GLU A 26 -16.75 1.44 -11.78
CA GLU A 26 -15.51 1.21 -11.13
C GLU A 26 -14.37 1.98 -11.76
N LEU A 27 -13.65 2.71 -10.94
CA LEU A 27 -12.38 3.29 -11.30
C LEU A 27 -11.30 2.41 -10.68
N SER A 28 -10.86 1.39 -11.40
CA SER A 28 -9.98 0.32 -10.93
C SER A 28 -8.56 0.82 -10.59
N HIS A 29 -8.45 1.54 -9.45
CA HIS A 29 -7.17 2.04 -8.94
C HIS A 29 -6.83 1.53 -7.54
N ASP A 30 -7.56 0.55 -7.08
CA ASP A 30 -7.63 0.12 -5.70
C ASP A 30 -7.27 -1.38 -5.63
N MET A 31 -6.54 -1.76 -4.58
CA MET A 31 -6.08 -3.13 -4.38
C MET A 31 -7.21 -4.14 -4.31
N LEU A 32 -8.40 -3.72 -3.84
CA LEU A 32 -9.55 -4.62 -3.70
C LEU A 32 -9.99 -5.24 -5.03
N MET A 33 -9.72 -4.55 -6.12
CA MET A 33 -10.07 -5.03 -7.47
C MET A 33 -8.98 -5.91 -8.09
N GLU A 34 -7.80 -5.94 -7.50
CA GLU A 34 -6.66 -6.67 -8.03
C GLU A 34 -6.51 -8.06 -7.41
N VAL A 35 -7.42 -8.47 -6.52
CA VAL A 35 -7.33 -9.74 -5.80
C VAL A 35 -8.58 -10.58 -6.00
N LYS A 36 -8.47 -11.88 -5.72
CA LYS A 36 -9.61 -12.80 -5.68
C LYS A 36 -10.59 -12.37 -4.60
N GLU A 37 -11.88 -12.60 -4.83
CA GLU A 37 -12.92 -12.31 -3.85
C GLU A 37 -12.65 -13.01 -2.50
N SER A 38 -12.14 -14.23 -2.54
CA SER A 38 -11.78 -14.98 -1.33
C SER A 38 -10.65 -14.33 -0.50
N ASP A 39 -9.85 -13.45 -1.10
CA ASP A 39 -8.77 -12.76 -0.41
C ASP A 39 -9.19 -11.41 0.17
N LEU A 40 -10.38 -10.90 -0.17
CA LEU A 40 -10.87 -9.61 0.32
C LEU A 40 -10.92 -9.54 1.84
N LYS A 41 -11.31 -10.61 2.50
CA LYS A 41 -11.37 -10.70 3.96
C LYS A 41 -10.01 -10.54 4.64
N THR A 42 -8.93 -10.82 3.93
CA THR A 42 -7.57 -10.65 4.42
C THR A 42 -7.14 -9.18 4.35
N ILE A 43 -7.66 -8.45 3.37
CA ILE A 43 -7.28 -7.06 3.08
C ILE A 43 -8.17 -6.06 3.81
N VAL A 44 -9.48 -6.32 3.84
CA VAL A 44 -10.44 -5.44 4.49
C VAL A 44 -10.51 -5.78 5.98
N PRO A 45 -10.11 -4.86 6.86
CA PRO A 45 -10.20 -5.11 8.29
C PRO A 45 -11.64 -5.29 8.74
N ASP A 46 -11.90 -6.27 9.60
CA ASP A 46 -13.20 -6.50 10.23
C ASP A 46 -13.32 -5.87 11.62
N HIS A 47 -12.23 -5.28 12.09
CA HIS A 47 -12.14 -4.56 13.37
C HIS A 47 -11.18 -3.38 13.24
N ALA A 48 -11.06 -2.58 14.29
CA ALA A 48 -10.17 -1.42 14.28
C ALA A 48 -8.70 -1.83 14.02
N VAL A 49 -8.08 -1.14 13.06
CA VAL A 49 -6.69 -1.39 12.68
C VAL A 49 -5.75 -1.00 13.81
N LYS A 50 -4.87 -1.92 14.18
CA LYS A 50 -3.83 -1.67 15.17
C LYS A 50 -2.52 -1.31 14.46
N PRO A 51 -1.79 -0.30 14.94
CA PRO A 51 -0.51 0.06 14.36
C PRO A 51 0.52 -1.04 14.56
N ILE A 52 1.30 -1.33 13.51
CA ILE A 52 2.42 -2.26 13.55
C ILE A 52 3.70 -1.44 13.37
N VAL A 53 4.52 -1.40 14.41
CA VAL A 53 5.68 -0.50 14.52
C VAL A 53 6.97 -1.26 14.25
N TYR A 54 7.83 -0.67 13.40
CA TYR A 54 9.18 -1.17 13.16
C TYR A 54 10.21 -0.07 13.38
N GLN A 55 11.28 -0.39 14.10
CA GLN A 55 12.49 0.43 14.20
C GLN A 55 13.43 0.05 13.07
N LEU A 56 14.04 1.05 12.45
CA LEU A 56 14.90 0.88 11.28
C LEU A 56 16.28 1.44 11.56
N TYR A 57 17.31 0.64 11.29
CA TYR A 57 18.72 1.02 11.48
C TYR A 57 19.53 0.94 10.19
N ASN A 58 18.99 0.30 9.18
CA ASN A 58 19.61 0.14 7.85
C ASN A 58 18.52 0.05 6.78
N ASN A 59 18.93 -0.07 5.54
CA ASN A 59 18.01 -0.24 4.42
C ASN A 59 17.21 -1.52 4.59
N GLN A 60 15.90 -1.38 4.64
CA GLN A 60 14.95 -2.45 4.87
C GLN A 60 13.91 -2.49 3.77
N SER A 61 13.44 -3.69 3.48
CA SER A 61 12.32 -3.94 2.60
C SER A 61 11.23 -4.71 3.33
N PHE A 62 9.98 -4.37 3.01
CA PHE A 62 8.79 -4.98 3.59
C PHE A 62 7.93 -5.54 2.48
N MET A 63 7.59 -6.83 2.60
CA MET A 63 6.63 -7.49 1.72
C MET A 63 5.31 -7.57 2.45
N ILE A 64 4.28 -6.96 1.87
CA ILE A 64 2.92 -6.98 2.40
C ILE A 64 2.18 -8.08 1.67
N GLY A 65 2.19 -9.30 2.22
CA GLY A 65 1.82 -10.48 1.47
C GLY A 65 2.61 -10.56 0.17
N GLY A 66 1.97 -10.95 -0.90
CA GLY A 66 2.48 -10.83 -2.27
C GLY A 66 1.87 -9.66 -3.04
N LEU A 67 1.29 -8.67 -2.33
CA LEU A 67 0.54 -7.57 -2.92
C LEU A 67 1.35 -6.29 -3.09
N ALA A 68 2.29 -6.05 -2.20
CA ALA A 68 3.10 -4.84 -2.24
C ALA A 68 4.48 -5.09 -1.65
N ARG A 69 5.44 -4.31 -2.09
CA ARG A 69 6.80 -4.32 -1.58
C ARG A 69 7.24 -2.88 -1.38
N ILE A 70 7.70 -2.57 -0.19
CA ILE A 70 8.20 -1.24 0.17
C ILE A 70 9.67 -1.35 0.51
N GLU A 71 10.49 -0.51 -0.11
CA GLU A 71 11.92 -0.44 0.14
C GLU A 71 12.26 0.94 0.70
N LEU A 72 12.92 0.97 1.85
CA LEU A 72 13.26 2.21 2.56
C LEU A 72 14.76 2.40 2.61
N GLY A 73 15.20 3.53 2.08
CA GLY A 73 16.60 3.98 2.18
C GLY A 73 16.78 4.71 3.50
N VAL A 74 17.49 4.09 4.45
CA VAL A 74 17.65 4.56 5.83
C VAL A 74 19.03 5.18 6.01
N GLU A 75 19.07 6.41 6.50
CA GLU A 75 20.30 7.19 6.68
C GLU A 75 20.69 7.37 8.16
N GLY A 76 19.92 6.79 9.07
CA GLY A 76 20.13 6.92 10.51
C GLY A 76 18.99 6.27 11.28
N ASN A 77 18.66 6.81 12.45
CA ASN A 77 17.53 6.32 13.22
C ASN A 77 16.22 6.67 12.52
N ALA A 78 15.41 5.67 12.27
CA ALA A 78 14.16 5.81 11.57
C ALA A 78 13.13 4.81 12.08
N GLY A 79 11.89 5.01 11.70
CA GLY A 79 10.81 4.09 12.01
C GLY A 79 9.73 4.11 10.93
N CYS A 80 8.95 3.06 10.90
CA CYS A 80 7.73 3.02 10.11
C CYS A 80 6.62 2.34 10.88
N VAL A 81 5.41 2.78 10.61
CA VAL A 81 4.20 2.26 11.25
C VAL A 81 3.21 1.88 10.17
N PHE A 82 2.82 0.62 10.16
CA PHE A 82 1.85 0.09 9.21
C PHE A 82 0.45 0.15 9.81
N TYR A 83 -0.49 0.67 9.02
CA TYR A 83 -1.92 0.74 9.35
C TYR A 83 -2.68 -0.03 8.28
N MET A 84 -2.87 -1.31 8.50
CA MET A 84 -3.57 -2.21 7.59
C MET A 84 -4.09 -3.44 8.33
N SER A 85 -4.86 -4.28 7.68
CA SER A 85 -5.41 -5.48 8.28
C SER A 85 -4.32 -6.35 8.92
N ASP A 86 -4.54 -6.79 10.15
CA ASP A 86 -3.63 -7.71 10.84
C ASP A 86 -3.69 -9.15 10.28
N ALA A 87 -4.65 -9.43 9.42
CA ALA A 87 -4.69 -10.68 8.67
C ALA A 87 -3.64 -10.71 7.55
N LEU A 88 -3.15 -9.54 7.11
CA LEU A 88 -2.04 -9.46 6.16
C LEU A 88 -0.72 -9.74 6.88
N LYS A 89 0.09 -10.61 6.29
CA LYS A 89 1.42 -10.88 6.81
C LYS A 89 2.43 -9.90 6.20
N ILE A 90 3.18 -9.24 7.07
CA ILE A 90 4.25 -8.34 6.69
C ILE A 90 5.58 -9.03 6.96
N HIS A 91 6.38 -9.20 5.91
CA HIS A 91 7.70 -9.80 6.00
C HIS A 91 8.76 -8.72 5.83
N ARG A 92 9.70 -8.70 6.74
CA ARG A 92 10.79 -7.73 6.79
C ARG A 92 12.09 -8.41 6.40
N THR A 93 12.87 -7.76 5.54
CA THR A 93 14.20 -8.24 5.16
C THR A 93 15.13 -7.05 4.89
N LYS A 94 16.44 -7.31 4.86
CA LYS A 94 17.39 -6.33 4.35
C LYS A 94 17.15 -6.13 2.86
N THR A 95 17.24 -4.89 2.38
CA THR A 95 16.99 -4.57 0.97
C THR A 95 17.91 -5.36 0.03
N ALA A 96 19.15 -5.65 0.46
CA ALA A 96 20.06 -6.48 -0.32
C ALA A 96 19.53 -7.90 -0.62
N ASN A 97 18.65 -8.41 0.23
CA ASN A 97 18.08 -9.76 0.09
C ASN A 97 16.66 -9.75 -0.52
N ALA A 98 16.12 -8.56 -0.79
CA ALA A 98 14.70 -8.42 -1.12
C ALA A 98 14.31 -9.11 -2.42
N ASP A 99 15.10 -8.99 -3.48
CA ASP A 99 14.80 -9.62 -4.77
C ASP A 99 14.79 -11.14 -4.66
N GLU A 100 15.80 -11.71 -4.01
CA GLU A 100 15.90 -13.14 -3.79
C GLU A 100 14.71 -13.66 -2.96
N GLN A 101 14.37 -12.96 -1.87
CA GLN A 101 13.26 -13.35 -1.02
C GLN A 101 11.92 -13.25 -1.76
N TRP A 102 11.72 -12.20 -2.54
CA TRP A 102 10.52 -12.04 -3.34
C TRP A 102 10.33 -13.18 -4.34
N GLN A 103 11.35 -13.50 -5.10
CA GLN A 103 11.30 -14.60 -6.09
C GLN A 103 11.08 -15.96 -5.44
N LYS A 104 11.72 -16.19 -4.30
CA LYS A 104 11.64 -17.48 -3.60
C LYS A 104 10.27 -17.73 -2.97
N HIS A 105 9.63 -16.69 -2.44
CA HIS A 105 8.44 -16.83 -1.60
C HIS A 105 7.15 -16.29 -2.20
N TYR A 106 7.22 -15.66 -3.39
CA TYR A 106 6.04 -15.12 -4.05
C TYR A 106 4.99 -16.20 -4.32
N GLY A 107 3.76 -15.96 -3.88
CA GLY A 107 2.65 -16.89 -4.03
C GLY A 107 2.62 -18.01 -2.99
N GLU A 108 3.65 -18.14 -2.18
CA GLU A 108 3.75 -19.14 -1.10
C GLU A 108 3.71 -18.45 0.26
N LEU A 109 4.87 -18.14 0.81
CA LEU A 109 4.97 -17.37 2.07
C LEU A 109 4.40 -15.96 1.88
N PHE A 110 4.66 -15.34 0.72
CA PHE A 110 4.12 -14.03 0.36
C PHE A 110 2.80 -14.18 -0.37
N ARG A 111 1.70 -14.18 0.37
CA ARG A 111 0.33 -14.28 -0.10
C ARG A 111 -0.60 -13.41 0.76
N PRO A 112 -1.78 -12.96 0.25
CA PRO A 112 -2.30 -13.22 -1.09
C PRO A 112 -1.47 -12.56 -2.18
N VAL A 113 -1.73 -12.96 -3.43
CA VAL A 113 -1.11 -12.36 -4.60
C VAL A 113 -2.18 -11.71 -5.47
N PRO A 114 -1.82 -10.70 -6.30
CA PRO A 114 -2.80 -10.11 -7.21
C PRO A 114 -3.17 -11.07 -8.34
N LEU A 115 -4.32 -10.81 -8.98
CA LEU A 115 -4.82 -11.59 -10.10
C LEU A 115 -3.84 -11.60 -11.28
N LYS A 116 -3.11 -10.50 -11.46
CA LYS A 116 -2.08 -10.36 -12.49
C LYS A 116 -0.76 -10.01 -11.85
N ASN A 117 0.31 -10.69 -12.25
CA ASN A 117 1.65 -10.42 -11.76
C ASN A 117 2.33 -9.33 -12.58
N HIS A 118 1.71 -8.16 -12.63
CA HIS A 118 2.23 -6.96 -13.29
C HIS A 118 2.35 -5.84 -12.27
N PHE A 119 3.58 -5.56 -11.86
CA PHE A 119 3.88 -4.53 -10.85
C PHE A 119 4.49 -3.31 -11.50
N LYS A 120 4.25 -2.15 -10.89
CA LYS A 120 4.98 -0.93 -11.21
C LYS A 120 5.59 -0.34 -9.95
N LYS A 121 6.63 0.45 -10.13
CA LYS A 121 7.40 1.07 -9.06
C LYS A 121 7.08 2.55 -8.97
N TYR A 122 6.79 3.00 -7.75
CA TYR A 122 6.72 4.41 -7.39
C TYR A 122 7.89 4.75 -6.48
N GLU A 123 8.46 5.91 -6.65
CA GLU A 123 9.57 6.38 -5.82
C GLU A 123 9.30 7.79 -5.31
N THR A 124 9.79 8.09 -4.13
CA THR A 124 9.77 9.42 -3.56
C THR A 124 10.94 9.63 -2.61
N HIS A 125 11.28 10.90 -2.41
CA HIS A 125 12.17 11.33 -1.33
C HIS A 125 11.32 11.85 -0.18
N LYS A 126 11.70 11.52 1.04
CA LYS A 126 11.00 12.01 2.24
C LYS A 126 11.30 13.49 2.41
N ARG A 127 10.26 14.32 2.36
CA ARG A 127 10.38 15.80 2.38
C ARG A 127 9.86 16.44 3.67
N SER A 128 9.35 15.65 4.59
CA SER A 128 8.79 16.11 5.87
C SER A 128 9.24 15.19 6.98
N ASP A 129 9.07 15.62 8.24
CA ASP A 129 9.44 14.82 9.40
C ASP A 129 8.72 13.47 9.42
N LYS A 130 7.46 13.49 9.02
CA LYS A 130 6.65 12.27 8.86
C LYS A 130 5.93 12.30 7.53
N MET A 131 5.91 11.19 6.85
CA MET A 131 5.27 11.03 5.56
C MET A 131 4.49 9.72 5.51
N ASP A 132 3.27 9.77 4.98
CA ASP A 132 2.48 8.58 4.71
C ASP A 132 2.67 8.11 3.27
N ILE A 133 2.80 6.80 3.11
CA ILE A 133 2.63 6.10 1.84
C ILE A 133 1.26 5.45 1.90
N VAL A 134 0.33 5.91 1.08
CA VAL A 134 -1.03 5.36 1.01
C VAL A 134 -1.13 4.43 -0.18
N ILE A 135 -1.48 3.18 0.07
CA ILE A 135 -1.73 2.17 -0.95
C ILE A 135 -3.24 1.97 -1.03
N ASP A 136 -3.85 2.45 -2.09
CA ASP A 136 -5.30 2.45 -2.23
C ASP A 136 -5.91 1.05 -2.07
N GLY A 137 -6.88 0.94 -1.16
CA GLY A 137 -7.56 -0.31 -0.85
C GLY A 137 -6.79 -1.24 0.09
N LEU A 138 -5.54 -0.94 0.44
CA LEU A 138 -4.72 -1.78 1.31
C LEU A 138 -4.49 -1.18 2.70
N GLY A 139 -4.14 0.09 2.74
CA GLY A 139 -3.79 0.79 3.96
C GLY A 139 -2.69 1.82 3.73
N TRP A 140 -2.00 2.21 4.80
CA TRP A 140 -0.89 3.18 4.67
C TRP A 140 0.24 2.86 5.64
N VAL A 141 1.39 3.44 5.33
CA VAL A 141 2.60 3.32 6.14
C VAL A 141 3.10 4.72 6.46
N CYS A 142 3.25 5.02 7.73
CA CYS A 142 3.83 6.29 8.19
C CYS A 142 5.33 6.13 8.39
N LEU A 143 6.10 6.97 7.71
CA LEU A 143 7.56 7.00 7.80
C LEU A 143 8.01 8.15 8.68
N SER A 144 8.98 7.90 9.56
CA SER A 144 9.56 8.92 10.44
C SER A 144 11.07 8.76 10.56
N GLY A 145 11.73 9.85 10.98
CA GLY A 145 13.18 9.86 11.18
C GLY A 145 13.98 9.94 9.89
N SER A 146 15.18 9.39 9.91
CA SER A 146 16.19 9.56 8.85
C SER A 146 15.97 8.59 7.69
N ILE A 147 14.90 8.78 6.93
CA ILE A 147 14.62 8.05 5.70
C ILE A 147 14.86 9.00 4.54
N GLY A 148 15.80 8.65 3.65
CA GLY A 148 16.14 9.47 2.48
C GLY A 148 15.17 9.26 1.33
N HIS A 149 14.84 8.01 1.02
CA HIS A 149 13.91 7.70 -0.06
C HIS A 149 13.08 6.46 0.26
N ALA A 150 11.99 6.31 -0.48
CA ALA A 150 11.13 5.14 -0.43
C ALA A 150 10.74 4.72 -1.84
N SER A 151 10.73 3.42 -2.07
CA SER A 151 10.21 2.81 -3.30
C SER A 151 9.07 1.89 -2.94
N VAL A 152 8.01 1.91 -3.75
CA VAL A 152 6.83 1.07 -3.56
C VAL A 152 6.51 0.33 -4.85
N TYR A 153 6.44 -0.98 -4.77
CA TYR A 153 6.02 -1.85 -5.86
C TYR A 153 4.61 -2.34 -5.56
N VAL A 154 3.69 -2.10 -6.47
CA VAL A 154 2.29 -2.52 -6.38
C VAL A 154 1.80 -2.97 -7.76
N PRO A 155 0.68 -3.72 -7.84
CA PRO A 155 0.06 -4.01 -9.13
C PRO A 155 -0.17 -2.73 -9.92
N GLU A 156 0.03 -2.77 -11.25
CA GLU A 156 0.09 -1.59 -12.11
C GLU A 156 -1.15 -0.68 -12.05
N ASN A 157 -2.32 -1.23 -11.70
CA ASN A 157 -3.56 -0.46 -11.59
C ASN A 157 -3.84 0.08 -10.19
N VAL A 158 -2.96 -0.17 -9.22
CA VAL A 158 -3.13 0.32 -7.85
C VAL A 158 -2.48 1.68 -7.70
N SER A 159 -3.24 2.65 -7.19
CA SER A 159 -2.75 4.01 -6.96
C SER A 159 -2.01 4.13 -5.65
N ILE A 160 -0.93 4.91 -5.66
CA ILE A 160 -0.13 5.28 -4.50
C ILE A 160 -0.22 6.78 -4.30
N THR A 161 -0.38 7.19 -3.05
CA THR A 161 -0.30 8.60 -2.65
C THR A 161 0.80 8.77 -1.62
N PHE A 162 1.69 9.73 -1.85
CA PHE A 162 2.65 10.19 -0.87
C PHE A 162 2.15 11.51 -0.30
N ARG A 163 2.00 11.57 1.01
CA ARG A 163 1.45 12.76 1.66
C ARG A 163 2.15 13.04 3.00
N LYS A 164 2.01 14.27 3.49
CA LYS A 164 2.40 14.58 4.86
C LYS A 164 1.55 13.70 5.80
N ALA A 165 2.18 13.15 6.83
CA ALA A 165 1.48 12.27 7.76
C ALA A 165 0.31 12.95 8.45
N MET A 166 -0.77 12.21 8.62
CA MET A 166 -1.98 12.69 9.30
C MET A 166 -1.88 12.58 10.81
N ILE A 167 -0.94 11.77 11.31
CA ILE A 167 -0.78 11.52 12.74
C ILE A 167 0.58 11.98 13.22
#